data_6cf400abf8d933b8e20794886c2545b6
#
_entry.id   6cf400abf8d933b8e20794886c2545b6
#
_cell.length_a   1.000
_cell.length_b   1.000
_cell.length_c   1.000
_cell.angle_alpha   90.00
_cell.angle_beta   90.00
_cell.angle_gamma   90.00
#
_symmetry.space_group_name_H-M   'P 1'
#
loop_
_entity.id
_entity.type
_entity.pdbx_description
1 polymer ?
#
loop_
_entity_poly.entity_id
_entity_poly.type
_entity_poly.pdbx_seq_one_letter_code
_entity_poly.pdbx_strand_id
1 'polypeptide(L)'
;QQVVPVFWIAGEDHDFDEVNHTFVYNENHGSLHKVKYHTMEMPETTVSRYYPDKAELKQTLKTMFIHMKETVHTQGLLEICDRIIDQYDSWTDMFKALLHETFKAYGVLFIDAQFEPLRKMEAPMFKKILKKHQLLDDAFRATQQRTQNQGLNAMIQTDTNVHLFLHDENMRQLVSYDGKHFKLNKTDKTYIKEEIINIAENQPELFSNNVVTRPLMEEWLFNTVAFVGGPSEIKYWAELKDVFELFDVEMPIVMPRLRITYLNDRIEKLLSKYNIPLEKVLVDGVEGERSKFIR
;
A
#
# COMPACT_ATOMS: atom_id res chain seq x y z
N GLN A 1 -10.45 -4.23 -27.66
CA GLN A 1 -9.32 -3.60 -26.94
C GLN A 1 -8.70 -4.64 -26.03
N GLN A 2 -7.37 -4.69 -26.02
CA GLN A 2 -6.63 -5.56 -25.11
C GLN A 2 -6.42 -4.79 -23.79
N VAL A 3 -6.80 -5.39 -22.66
CA VAL A 3 -6.59 -4.85 -21.32
C VAL A 3 -5.46 -5.62 -20.67
N VAL A 4 -4.53 -4.92 -20.02
CA VAL A 4 -3.40 -5.51 -19.31
C VAL A 4 -3.58 -5.24 -17.81
N PRO A 5 -3.60 -6.26 -16.94
CA PRO A 5 -3.62 -6.05 -15.51
C PRO A 5 -2.26 -5.54 -15.02
N VAL A 6 -2.29 -4.45 -14.25
CA VAL A 6 -1.11 -3.85 -13.63
C VAL A 6 -1.31 -3.88 -12.12
N PHE A 7 -0.32 -4.39 -11.40
CA PHE A 7 -0.24 -4.33 -9.96
C PHE A 7 0.74 -3.24 -9.55
N TRP A 8 0.21 -2.20 -8.93
CA TRP A 8 0.99 -1.10 -8.39
C TRP A 8 1.55 -1.45 -7.02
N ILE A 9 2.88 -1.51 -6.90
CA ILE A 9 3.56 -1.73 -5.64
C ILE A 9 3.83 -0.35 -5.01
N ALA A 10 3.17 -0.07 -3.88
CA ALA A 10 3.30 1.19 -3.16
C ALA A 10 4.65 1.28 -2.40
N GLY A 11 5.75 0.94 -3.06
CA GLY A 11 7.09 0.95 -2.49
C GLY A 11 7.60 2.33 -2.07
N GLU A 12 6.90 3.39 -2.48
CA GLU A 12 7.14 4.77 -2.04
C GLU A 12 6.72 5.03 -0.57
N ASP A 13 5.92 4.14 0.04
CA ASP A 13 5.54 4.28 1.44
C ASP A 13 6.70 3.99 2.41
N HIS A 14 6.59 4.52 3.63
CA HIS A 14 7.60 4.37 4.68
C HIS A 14 7.08 3.60 5.91
N ASP A 15 5.83 3.11 5.87
CA ASP A 15 5.21 2.37 6.97
C ASP A 15 5.69 0.92 6.99
N PHE A 16 6.97 0.74 7.36
CA PHE A 16 7.61 -0.56 7.36
C PHE A 16 6.96 -1.55 8.34
N ASP A 17 6.32 -1.06 9.41
CA ASP A 17 5.59 -1.91 10.35
C ASP A 17 4.37 -2.61 9.71
N GLU A 18 3.83 -2.10 8.62
CA GLU A 18 2.73 -2.76 7.90
C GLU A 18 3.18 -3.95 7.06
N VAL A 19 4.46 -3.99 6.67
CA VAL A 19 4.98 -4.99 5.73
C VAL A 19 5.98 -5.98 6.35
N ASN A 20 6.44 -5.75 7.59
CA ASN A 20 7.49 -6.53 8.22
C ASN A 20 6.99 -7.75 9.01
N HIS A 21 5.70 -8.04 9.02
CA HIS A 21 5.16 -9.15 9.79
C HIS A 21 3.95 -9.81 9.14
N THR A 22 3.67 -11.02 9.59
CA THR A 22 2.44 -11.74 9.24
C THR A 22 1.92 -12.54 10.44
N PHE A 23 0.70 -13.02 10.34
CA PHE A 23 0.11 -13.93 11.31
C PHE A 23 -0.07 -15.29 10.69
N VAL A 24 0.43 -16.32 11.34
CA VAL A 24 0.25 -17.72 10.95
C VAL A 24 -0.56 -18.46 12.02
N TYR A 25 -1.48 -19.28 11.58
CA TYR A 25 -2.28 -20.12 12.49
C TYR A 25 -1.55 -21.43 12.71
N ASN A 26 -1.19 -21.69 13.97
CA ASN A 26 -0.60 -22.97 14.36
C ASN A 26 -1.72 -23.95 14.72
N GLU A 27 -1.96 -24.93 13.84
CA GLU A 27 -3.02 -25.91 14.05
C GLU A 27 -2.79 -26.80 15.28
N ASN A 28 -1.53 -27.07 15.66
CA ASN A 28 -1.20 -27.89 16.80
C ASN A 28 -1.58 -27.25 18.13
N HIS A 29 -1.44 -25.94 18.22
CA HIS A 29 -1.73 -25.15 19.43
C HIS A 29 -3.07 -24.40 19.35
N GLY A 30 -3.71 -24.34 18.18
CA GLY A 30 -4.98 -23.65 17.98
C GLY A 30 -4.89 -22.14 18.20
N SER A 31 -3.73 -21.53 17.91
CA SER A 31 -3.47 -20.10 18.18
C SER A 31 -2.80 -19.41 16.98
N LEU A 32 -3.04 -18.08 16.88
CA LEU A 32 -2.34 -17.23 15.94
C LEU A 32 -0.98 -16.83 16.51
N HIS A 33 0.06 -17.00 15.69
CA HIS A 33 1.41 -16.53 15.99
C HIS A 33 1.76 -15.38 15.07
N LYS A 34 2.23 -14.27 15.67
CA LYS A 34 2.80 -13.16 14.92
C LYS A 34 4.27 -13.49 14.61
N VAL A 35 4.59 -13.61 13.33
CA VAL A 35 5.96 -13.74 12.85
C VAL A 35 6.39 -12.38 12.31
N LYS A 36 7.46 -11.81 12.87
CA LYS A 36 7.94 -10.47 12.53
C LYS A 36 9.42 -10.53 12.14
N TYR A 37 9.75 -9.89 11.01
CA TYR A 37 11.11 -9.58 10.67
C TYR A 37 11.64 -8.48 11.61
N HIS A 38 12.75 -8.71 12.24
CA HIS A 38 13.36 -7.76 13.19
C HIS A 38 14.45 -6.94 12.50
N THR A 39 14.38 -5.64 12.66
CA THR A 39 15.44 -4.71 12.29
C THR A 39 15.94 -3.98 13.53
N MET A 40 17.23 -3.62 13.57
CA MET A 40 17.80 -2.89 14.71
C MET A 40 17.24 -1.48 14.81
N GLU A 41 16.96 -0.85 13.67
CA GLU A 41 16.38 0.49 13.59
C GLU A 41 15.24 0.48 12.58
N MET A 42 14.15 1.17 12.91
CA MET A 42 13.05 1.34 11.97
C MET A 42 13.48 2.28 10.84
N PRO A 43 13.36 1.87 9.58
CA PRO A 43 13.76 2.73 8.47
C PRO A 43 12.81 3.92 8.34
N GLU A 44 13.35 5.13 8.23
CA GLU A 44 12.59 6.34 7.87
C GLU A 44 12.53 6.58 6.35
N THR A 45 13.16 5.68 5.60
CA THR A 45 13.18 5.68 4.14
C THR A 45 11.95 4.97 3.56
N THR A 46 11.77 5.06 2.25
CA THR A 46 10.73 4.31 1.55
C THR A 46 11.03 2.80 1.55
N VAL A 47 9.99 1.97 1.52
CA VAL A 47 10.14 0.50 1.50
C VAL A 47 10.99 0.02 0.32
N SER A 48 10.90 0.69 -0.84
CA SER A 48 11.71 0.37 -2.02
C SER A 48 13.21 0.63 -1.84
N ARG A 49 13.58 1.47 -0.89
CA ARG A 49 14.99 1.78 -0.57
C ARG A 49 15.47 1.04 0.68
N TYR A 50 14.68 0.12 1.18
CA TYR A 50 15.06 -0.71 2.30
C TYR A 50 15.71 -2.01 1.83
N TYR A 51 16.89 -2.29 2.39
CA TYR A 51 17.71 -3.47 2.09
C TYR A 51 17.76 -4.35 3.35
N PRO A 52 16.99 -5.46 3.40
CA PRO A 52 16.94 -6.29 4.59
C PRO A 52 18.22 -7.09 4.80
N ASP A 53 18.50 -7.43 6.07
CA ASP A 53 19.45 -8.50 6.38
C ASP A 53 18.89 -9.83 5.86
N LYS A 54 19.56 -10.40 4.87
CA LYS A 54 19.14 -11.64 4.20
C LYS A 54 19.14 -12.84 5.14
N ALA A 55 20.07 -12.90 6.10
CA ALA A 55 20.14 -14.00 7.05
C ALA A 55 18.97 -13.95 8.03
N GLU A 56 18.67 -12.77 8.57
CA GLU A 56 17.51 -12.54 9.45
C GLU A 56 16.19 -12.82 8.71
N LEU A 57 16.08 -12.38 7.46
CA LEU A 57 14.87 -12.63 6.66
C LEU A 57 14.64 -14.13 6.40
N LYS A 58 15.70 -14.88 6.07
CA LYS A 58 15.64 -16.35 5.94
C LYS A 58 15.26 -17.03 7.25
N GLN A 59 15.80 -16.55 8.39
CA GLN A 59 15.43 -17.07 9.70
C GLN A 59 13.97 -16.78 10.04
N THR A 60 13.48 -15.59 9.73
CA THR A 60 12.07 -15.21 9.90
C THR A 60 11.14 -16.11 9.09
N LEU A 61 11.49 -16.38 7.83
CA LEU A 61 10.72 -17.31 6.98
C LEU A 61 10.71 -18.73 7.54
N LYS A 62 11.86 -19.25 7.99
CA LYS A 62 11.89 -20.58 8.62
C LYS A 62 10.99 -20.64 9.85
N THR A 63 11.01 -19.58 10.68
CA THR A 63 10.11 -19.47 11.84
C THR A 63 8.64 -19.50 11.42
N MET A 64 8.28 -18.81 10.33
CA MET A 64 6.93 -18.84 9.79
C MET A 64 6.53 -20.26 9.40
N PHE A 65 7.37 -20.98 8.65
CA PHE A 65 7.08 -22.34 8.19
C PHE A 65 6.99 -23.37 9.32
N ILE A 66 7.76 -23.20 10.41
CA ILE A 66 7.67 -24.07 11.60
C ILE A 66 6.28 -24.01 12.24
N HIS A 67 5.60 -22.87 12.18
CA HIS A 67 4.24 -22.72 12.71
C HIS A 67 3.15 -23.21 11.76
N MET A 68 3.48 -23.46 10.51
CA MET A 68 2.56 -23.98 9.50
C MET A 68 2.65 -25.51 9.42
N LYS A 69 1.57 -26.14 8.94
CA LYS A 69 1.59 -27.58 8.67
C LYS A 69 2.46 -27.86 7.45
N GLU A 70 3.39 -28.79 7.59
CA GLU A 70 4.18 -29.26 6.46
C GLU A 70 3.31 -29.98 5.42
N THR A 71 3.56 -29.66 4.16
CA THR A 71 2.89 -30.26 3.00
C THR A 71 3.93 -30.67 1.97
N VAL A 72 3.51 -31.38 0.92
CA VAL A 72 4.38 -31.74 -0.21
C VAL A 72 4.97 -30.53 -0.95
N HIS A 73 4.42 -29.34 -0.73
CA HIS A 73 4.85 -28.08 -1.37
C HIS A 73 5.81 -27.26 -0.51
N THR A 74 5.92 -27.56 0.80
CA THR A 74 6.67 -26.74 1.76
C THR A 74 8.12 -26.55 1.36
N GLN A 75 8.82 -27.61 1.00
CA GLN A 75 10.22 -27.55 0.60
C GLN A 75 10.41 -26.70 -0.66
N GLY A 76 9.57 -26.91 -1.68
CA GLY A 76 9.65 -26.13 -2.93
C GLY A 76 9.38 -24.65 -2.73
N LEU A 77 8.46 -24.28 -1.82
CA LEU A 77 8.20 -22.88 -1.48
C LEU A 77 9.38 -22.24 -0.74
N LEU A 78 10.01 -22.97 0.18
CA LEU A 78 11.21 -22.50 0.86
C LEU A 78 12.36 -22.25 -0.13
N GLU A 79 12.59 -23.15 -1.07
CA GLU A 79 13.63 -23.01 -2.09
C GLU A 79 13.37 -21.78 -3.00
N ILE A 80 12.11 -21.52 -3.36
CA ILE A 80 11.73 -20.33 -4.12
C ILE A 80 12.04 -19.06 -3.30
N CYS A 81 11.65 -19.03 -2.03
CA CYS A 81 11.90 -17.88 -1.15
C CYS A 81 13.41 -17.64 -0.95
N ASP A 82 14.17 -18.69 -0.66
CA ASP A 82 15.63 -18.60 -0.47
C ASP A 82 16.33 -18.08 -1.73
N ARG A 83 15.94 -18.60 -2.91
CA ARG A 83 16.47 -18.12 -4.21
C ARG A 83 16.16 -16.63 -4.44
N ILE A 84 14.94 -16.19 -4.15
CA ILE A 84 14.54 -14.79 -4.31
C ILE A 84 15.35 -13.89 -3.38
N ILE A 85 15.50 -14.27 -2.10
CA ILE A 85 16.30 -13.50 -1.13
C ILE A 85 17.77 -13.40 -1.56
N ASP A 86 18.34 -14.47 -2.10
CA ASP A 86 19.72 -14.46 -2.58
C ASP A 86 19.91 -13.60 -3.81
N GLN A 87 18.93 -13.59 -4.72
CA GLN A 87 19.01 -12.93 -6.01
C GLN A 87 18.75 -11.42 -5.95
N TYR A 88 17.87 -10.97 -5.07
CA TYR A 88 17.45 -9.56 -4.98
C TYR A 88 17.93 -8.93 -3.68
N ASP A 89 18.07 -7.61 -3.67
CA ASP A 89 18.61 -6.89 -2.53
C ASP A 89 17.56 -6.03 -1.82
N SER A 90 16.64 -5.38 -2.55
CA SER A 90 15.62 -4.54 -1.94
C SER A 90 14.37 -5.33 -1.53
N TRP A 91 13.68 -4.85 -0.49
CA TRP A 91 12.43 -5.44 0.00
C TRP A 91 11.37 -5.55 -1.10
N THR A 92 11.18 -4.48 -1.87
CA THR A 92 10.18 -4.46 -2.95
C THR A 92 10.56 -5.31 -4.14
N ASP A 93 11.86 -5.45 -4.49
CA ASP A 93 12.26 -6.34 -5.57
C ASP A 93 12.06 -7.82 -5.20
N MET A 94 12.31 -8.20 -3.93
CA MET A 94 11.98 -9.53 -3.43
C MET A 94 10.47 -9.79 -3.50
N PHE A 95 9.66 -8.81 -3.06
CA PHE A 95 8.20 -8.91 -3.13
C PHE A 95 7.70 -9.03 -4.58
N LYS A 96 8.22 -8.19 -5.48
CA LYS A 96 7.92 -8.23 -6.91
C LYS A 96 8.27 -9.58 -7.53
N ALA A 97 9.43 -10.14 -7.18
CA ALA A 97 9.85 -11.46 -7.66
C ALA A 97 8.92 -12.58 -7.17
N LEU A 98 8.46 -12.51 -5.91
CA LEU A 98 7.51 -13.46 -5.36
C LEU A 98 6.14 -13.39 -6.04
N LEU A 99 5.64 -12.17 -6.30
CA LEU A 99 4.43 -11.95 -7.08
C LEU A 99 4.58 -12.47 -8.50
N HIS A 100 5.73 -12.23 -9.14
CA HIS A 100 6.00 -12.75 -10.48
C HIS A 100 5.99 -14.29 -10.53
N GLU A 101 6.64 -14.96 -9.57
CA GLU A 101 6.58 -16.43 -9.47
C GLU A 101 5.15 -16.94 -9.38
N THR A 102 4.31 -16.24 -8.63
CA THR A 102 2.91 -16.63 -8.41
C THR A 102 2.03 -16.36 -9.63
N PHE A 103 2.23 -15.24 -10.33
CA PHE A 103 1.30 -14.73 -11.35
C PHE A 103 1.87 -14.71 -12.78
N LYS A 104 3.08 -15.21 -13.02
CA LYS A 104 3.73 -15.18 -14.35
C LYS A 104 2.90 -15.78 -15.48
N ALA A 105 2.02 -16.73 -15.17
CA ALA A 105 1.13 -17.36 -16.16
C ALA A 105 -0.08 -16.51 -16.56
N TYR A 106 -0.34 -15.41 -15.82
CA TYR A 106 -1.56 -14.59 -15.99
C TYR A 106 -1.31 -13.25 -16.69
N GLY A 107 -0.06 -12.95 -17.08
CA GLY A 107 0.28 -11.72 -17.80
C GLY A 107 0.11 -10.44 -16.99
N VAL A 108 0.22 -10.51 -15.65
CA VAL A 108 0.17 -9.35 -14.76
C VAL A 108 1.50 -8.61 -14.81
N LEU A 109 1.47 -7.30 -14.97
CA LEU A 109 2.63 -6.42 -14.83
C LEU A 109 2.75 -5.93 -13.39
N PHE A 110 3.97 -5.91 -12.86
CA PHE A 110 4.27 -5.41 -11.51
C PHE A 110 5.15 -4.17 -11.63
N ILE A 111 4.68 -3.06 -11.11
CA ILE A 111 5.37 -1.76 -11.19
C ILE A 111 5.58 -1.24 -9.77
N ASP A 112 6.84 -1.00 -9.41
CA ASP A 112 7.16 -0.28 -8.17
C ASP A 112 7.01 1.21 -8.40
N ALA A 113 6.27 1.88 -7.53
CA ALA A 113 6.10 3.34 -7.54
C ALA A 113 7.43 4.10 -7.54
N GLN A 114 8.48 3.56 -6.92
CA GLN A 114 9.83 4.18 -6.87
C GLN A 114 10.73 3.83 -8.06
N PHE A 115 10.22 3.13 -9.07
CA PHE A 115 11.01 2.80 -10.25
C PHE A 115 11.49 4.07 -10.95
N GLU A 116 12.79 4.29 -11.01
CA GLU A 116 13.40 5.56 -11.47
C GLU A 116 12.94 6.01 -12.87
N PRO A 117 12.85 5.13 -13.89
CA PRO A 117 12.31 5.53 -15.18
C PRO A 117 10.87 6.03 -15.12
N LEU A 118 10.03 5.46 -14.22
CA LEU A 118 8.66 5.90 -14.00
C LEU A 118 8.66 7.30 -13.37
N ARG A 119 9.48 7.53 -12.34
CA ARG A 119 9.62 8.86 -11.72
C ARG A 119 10.03 9.95 -12.72
N LYS A 120 10.92 9.63 -13.67
CA LYS A 120 11.26 10.57 -14.75
C LYS A 120 10.07 10.92 -15.64
N MET A 121 9.18 9.96 -15.88
CA MET A 121 7.93 10.21 -16.61
C MET A 121 6.95 11.07 -15.80
N GLU A 122 6.95 10.97 -14.48
CA GLU A 122 6.07 11.70 -13.56
C GLU A 122 6.48 13.18 -13.35
N ALA A 123 7.71 13.58 -13.70
CA ALA A 123 8.24 14.92 -13.48
C ALA A 123 7.29 16.06 -13.95
N PRO A 124 6.65 16.00 -15.15
CA PRO A 124 5.70 17.03 -15.56
C PRO A 124 4.48 17.16 -14.66
N MET A 125 3.99 16.04 -14.11
CA MET A 125 2.85 16.03 -13.19
C MET A 125 3.26 16.54 -11.82
N PHE A 126 4.39 16.15 -11.25
CA PHE A 126 4.93 16.74 -10.01
C PHE A 126 5.04 18.25 -10.10
N LYS A 127 5.58 18.75 -11.21
CA LYS A 127 5.64 20.19 -11.48
C LYS A 127 4.25 20.83 -11.54
N LYS A 128 3.26 20.17 -12.17
CA LYS A 128 1.88 20.68 -12.27
C LYS A 128 1.22 20.70 -10.89
N ILE A 129 1.42 19.66 -10.06
CA ILE A 129 0.95 19.60 -8.68
C ILE A 129 1.54 20.74 -7.85
N LEU A 130 2.87 20.91 -7.83
CA LEU A 130 3.54 21.98 -7.09
C LEU A 130 3.06 23.38 -7.50
N LYS A 131 2.79 23.61 -8.78
CA LYS A 131 2.26 24.89 -9.27
C LYS A 131 0.82 25.14 -8.84
N LYS A 132 0.00 24.09 -8.73
CA LYS A 132 -1.44 24.15 -8.43
C LYS A 132 -1.78 23.66 -7.02
N HIS A 133 -0.80 23.48 -6.12
CA HIS A 133 -0.98 22.79 -4.84
C HIS A 133 -2.16 23.35 -4.02
N GLN A 134 -2.34 24.68 -3.97
CA GLN A 134 -3.45 25.30 -3.24
C GLN A 134 -4.81 24.94 -3.86
N LEU A 135 -4.92 25.03 -5.19
CA LEU A 135 -6.15 24.63 -5.90
C LEU A 135 -6.44 23.14 -5.72
N LEU A 136 -5.39 22.32 -5.63
CA LEU A 136 -5.51 20.88 -5.38
C LEU A 136 -6.07 20.64 -3.98
N ASP A 137 -5.52 21.27 -2.95
CA ASP A 137 -6.00 21.13 -1.57
C ASP A 137 -7.45 21.66 -1.44
N ASP A 138 -7.76 22.80 -2.03
CA ASP A 138 -9.11 23.36 -2.06
C ASP A 138 -10.12 22.39 -2.72
N ALA A 139 -9.77 21.81 -3.87
CA ALA A 139 -10.60 20.82 -4.58
C ALA A 139 -10.80 19.54 -3.75
N PHE A 140 -9.73 19.03 -3.15
CA PHE A 140 -9.78 17.87 -2.25
C PHE A 140 -10.69 18.14 -1.05
N ARG A 141 -10.49 19.26 -0.33
CA ARG A 141 -11.30 19.61 0.85
C ARG A 141 -12.76 19.85 0.48
N ALA A 142 -13.04 20.46 -0.67
CA ALA A 142 -14.40 20.68 -1.15
C ALA A 142 -15.13 19.34 -1.42
N THR A 143 -14.45 18.38 -2.07
CA THR A 143 -15.01 17.05 -2.30
C THR A 143 -15.25 16.31 -0.98
N GLN A 144 -14.28 16.34 -0.07
CA GLN A 144 -14.39 15.71 1.25
C GLN A 144 -15.58 16.28 2.04
N GLN A 145 -15.78 17.60 2.02
CA GLN A 145 -16.93 18.22 2.68
C GLN A 145 -18.27 17.79 2.06
N ARG A 146 -18.33 17.63 0.74
CA ARG A 146 -19.55 17.13 0.06
C ARG A 146 -19.86 15.68 0.44
N THR A 147 -18.87 14.81 0.48
CA THR A 147 -19.07 13.41 0.92
C THR A 147 -19.52 13.33 2.37
N GLN A 148 -18.97 14.16 3.25
CA GLN A 148 -19.41 14.27 4.65
C GLN A 148 -20.85 14.74 4.77
N ASN A 149 -21.27 15.74 3.97
CA ASN A 149 -22.66 16.22 3.94
C ASN A 149 -23.65 15.15 3.47
N GLN A 150 -23.19 14.11 2.78
CA GLN A 150 -23.96 12.93 2.39
C GLN A 150 -23.95 11.82 3.44
N GLY A 151 -23.37 12.07 4.61
CA GLY A 151 -23.30 11.13 5.73
C GLY A 151 -22.13 10.14 5.68
N LEU A 152 -21.14 10.35 4.82
CA LEU A 152 -19.92 9.56 4.78
C LEU A 152 -18.85 10.20 5.67
N ASN A 153 -18.11 9.37 6.40
CA ASN A 153 -16.98 9.84 7.18
C ASN A 153 -15.78 10.14 6.27
N ALA A 154 -15.03 11.21 6.59
CA ALA A 154 -13.76 11.48 5.94
C ALA A 154 -12.79 10.31 6.16
N MET A 155 -12.22 9.82 5.07
CA MET A 155 -11.27 8.70 5.08
C MET A 155 -9.82 9.19 5.09
N ILE A 156 -9.55 10.25 4.33
CA ILE A 156 -8.21 10.83 4.26
C ILE A 156 -8.05 11.89 5.35
N GLN A 157 -7.06 11.67 6.22
CA GLN A 157 -6.62 12.66 7.20
C GLN A 157 -5.18 13.06 6.85
N THR A 158 -4.98 14.34 6.57
CA THR A 158 -3.67 14.86 6.18
C THR A 158 -3.53 16.34 6.58
N ASP A 159 -2.34 16.69 7.07
CA ASP A 159 -2.00 18.05 7.54
C ASP A 159 -1.25 18.87 6.48
N THR A 160 -1.08 18.34 5.26
CA THR A 160 -0.43 19.06 4.18
C THR A 160 -1.44 19.73 3.24
N ASN A 161 -1.00 20.83 2.63
CA ASN A 161 -1.68 21.51 1.52
C ASN A 161 -0.92 21.37 0.19
N VAL A 162 0.06 20.44 0.12
CA VAL A 162 0.87 20.17 -1.09
C VAL A 162 0.66 18.75 -1.61
N HIS A 163 0.39 17.81 -0.70
CA HIS A 163 0.07 16.42 -1.00
C HIS A 163 1.18 15.62 -1.70
N LEU A 164 2.43 16.03 -1.46
CA LEU A 164 3.63 15.34 -1.92
C LEU A 164 4.59 15.12 -0.76
N PHE A 165 5.45 14.12 -0.92
CA PHE A 165 6.62 13.93 -0.10
C PHE A 165 7.88 14.24 -0.90
N LEU A 166 8.92 14.69 -0.20
CA LEU A 166 10.28 14.85 -0.74
C LEU A 166 11.23 14.00 0.09
N HIS A 167 12.05 13.21 -0.57
CA HIS A 167 13.09 12.41 0.05
C HIS A 167 14.35 13.26 0.24
N ASP A 168 14.72 13.48 1.48
CA ASP A 168 15.88 14.27 1.87
C ASP A 168 16.60 13.60 3.05
N GLU A 169 17.94 13.58 3.02
CA GLU A 169 18.79 12.97 4.06
C GLU A 169 18.33 11.54 4.46
N ASN A 170 18.00 10.70 3.47
CA ASN A 170 17.47 9.34 3.67
C ASN A 170 16.10 9.25 4.38
N MET A 171 15.40 10.37 4.54
CA MET A 171 14.06 10.41 5.10
C MET A 171 13.02 10.81 4.08
N ARG A 172 11.88 10.16 4.09
CA ARG A 172 10.68 10.59 3.35
C ARG A 172 9.92 11.62 4.17
N GLN A 173 9.87 12.86 3.69
CA GLN A 173 9.33 14.00 4.45
C GLN A 173 8.14 14.64 3.73
N LEU A 174 7.07 14.89 4.47
CA LEU A 174 5.88 15.54 3.94
C LEU A 174 6.17 17.01 3.62
N VAL A 175 5.76 17.44 2.42
CA VAL A 175 5.91 18.82 1.97
C VAL A 175 4.66 19.62 2.35
N SER A 176 4.81 20.79 2.93
CA SER A 176 3.76 21.78 3.20
C SER A 176 4.15 23.14 2.66
N TYR A 177 3.18 24.05 2.50
CA TYR A 177 3.42 25.43 2.07
C TYR A 177 2.85 26.41 3.09
N ASP A 178 3.68 27.35 3.57
CA ASP A 178 3.32 28.31 4.63
C ASP A 178 2.81 29.68 4.11
N GLY A 179 2.57 29.79 2.82
CA GLY A 179 2.21 31.03 2.14
C GLY A 179 3.40 31.75 1.48
N LYS A 180 4.64 31.32 1.78
CA LYS A 180 5.87 31.90 1.24
C LYS A 180 6.87 30.84 0.77
N HIS A 181 7.06 29.77 1.55
CA HIS A 181 8.02 28.71 1.29
C HIS A 181 7.38 27.34 1.41
N PHE A 182 7.91 26.37 0.66
CA PHE A 182 7.67 24.95 0.88
C PHE A 182 8.57 24.45 2.00
N LYS A 183 8.02 23.70 2.93
CA LYS A 183 8.69 23.19 4.14
C LYS A 183 8.61 21.68 4.22
N LEU A 184 9.65 21.07 4.77
CA LEU A 184 9.67 19.66 5.12
C LEU A 184 9.27 19.48 6.60
N ASN A 185 8.47 18.45 6.89
CA ASN A 185 7.87 18.28 8.22
C ASN A 185 8.83 17.77 9.31
N LYS A 186 9.98 17.20 8.94
CA LYS A 186 10.95 16.63 9.89
C LYS A 186 12.25 17.44 10.02
N THR A 187 12.44 18.43 9.15
CA THR A 187 13.63 19.29 9.14
C THR A 187 13.26 20.75 9.00
N ASP A 188 14.18 21.67 9.28
CA ASP A 188 13.99 23.10 9.09
C ASP A 188 14.23 23.54 7.62
N LYS A 189 14.40 22.59 6.69
CA LYS A 189 14.63 22.91 5.27
C LYS A 189 13.39 23.53 4.65
N THR A 190 13.66 24.61 3.93
CA THR A 190 12.65 25.37 3.18
C THR A 190 13.11 25.60 1.76
N TYR A 191 12.18 25.66 0.83
CA TYR A 191 12.44 25.91 -0.58
C TYR A 191 11.54 27.02 -1.09
N ILE A 192 12.08 27.92 -1.90
CA ILE A 192 11.23 28.80 -2.71
C ILE A 192 10.61 28.01 -3.85
N LYS A 193 9.58 28.58 -4.47
CA LYS A 193 8.80 27.88 -5.52
C LYS A 193 9.66 27.42 -6.71
N GLU A 194 10.60 28.25 -7.11
CA GLU A 194 11.51 27.98 -8.23
C GLU A 194 12.44 26.80 -7.92
N GLU A 195 12.95 26.73 -6.69
CA GLU A 195 13.85 25.65 -6.25
C GLU A 195 13.15 24.29 -6.23
N ILE A 196 11.99 24.22 -5.58
CA ILE A 196 11.28 22.94 -5.46
C ILE A 196 10.77 22.43 -6.82
N ILE A 197 10.38 23.34 -7.73
CA ILE A 197 10.02 22.99 -9.11
C ILE A 197 11.24 22.50 -9.87
N ASN A 198 12.41 23.13 -9.71
CA ASN A 198 13.64 22.68 -10.34
C ASN A 198 14.05 21.27 -9.87
N ILE A 199 13.85 20.96 -8.57
CA ILE A 199 14.07 19.60 -8.04
C ILE A 199 13.11 18.61 -8.73
N ALA A 200 11.82 18.96 -8.84
CA ALA A 200 10.83 18.08 -9.49
C ALA A 200 11.12 17.83 -10.98
N GLU A 201 11.75 18.76 -11.67
CA GLU A 201 12.15 18.61 -13.07
C GLU A 201 13.41 17.77 -13.26
N ASN A 202 14.41 17.93 -12.39
CA ASN A 202 15.75 17.37 -12.59
C ASN A 202 16.06 16.14 -11.71
N GLN A 203 15.33 15.97 -10.60
CA GLN A 203 15.49 14.90 -9.62
C GLN A 203 14.09 14.37 -9.17
N PRO A 204 13.20 13.99 -10.11
CA PRO A 204 11.83 13.57 -9.79
C PRO A 204 11.79 12.30 -8.91
N GLU A 205 12.86 11.51 -8.90
CA GLU A 205 13.03 10.34 -8.04
C GLU A 205 13.08 10.67 -6.54
N LEU A 206 13.27 11.94 -6.18
CA LEU A 206 13.18 12.41 -4.80
C LEU A 206 11.74 12.67 -4.36
N PHE A 207 10.81 12.84 -5.31
CA PHE A 207 9.40 13.02 -4.97
C PHE A 207 8.65 11.70 -4.86
N SER A 208 7.62 11.71 -4.04
CA SER A 208 6.62 10.65 -3.99
C SER A 208 5.24 11.20 -3.65
N ASN A 209 4.23 10.43 -4.02
CA ASN A 209 2.84 10.79 -3.84
C ASN A 209 2.36 10.48 -2.41
N ASN A 210 1.37 11.24 -1.93
CA ASN A 210 0.57 10.82 -0.81
C ASN A 210 -0.74 10.14 -1.30
N VAL A 211 -1.63 9.82 -0.39
CA VAL A 211 -2.92 9.16 -0.70
C VAL A 211 -3.84 10.01 -1.60
N VAL A 212 -3.65 11.33 -1.66
CA VAL A 212 -4.44 12.25 -2.52
C VAL A 212 -3.91 12.27 -3.95
N THR A 213 -2.60 12.32 -4.13
CA THR A 213 -1.97 12.48 -5.45
C THR A 213 -1.60 11.16 -6.12
N ARG A 214 -1.46 10.05 -5.37
CA ARG A 214 -1.14 8.73 -5.93
C ARG A 214 -2.18 8.27 -6.97
N PRO A 215 -3.50 8.27 -6.69
CA PRO A 215 -4.51 7.87 -7.66
C PRO A 215 -4.50 8.73 -8.94
N LEU A 216 -4.34 10.03 -8.79
CA LEU A 216 -4.22 10.96 -9.90
C LEU A 216 -2.99 10.65 -10.77
N MET A 217 -1.84 10.34 -10.14
CA MET A 217 -0.62 10.02 -10.84
C MET A 217 -0.72 8.69 -11.58
N GLU A 218 -1.27 7.67 -10.93
CA GLU A 218 -1.49 6.34 -11.53
C GLU A 218 -2.35 6.46 -12.79
N GLU A 219 -3.47 7.19 -12.72
CA GLU A 219 -4.36 7.37 -13.86
C GLU A 219 -3.73 8.18 -14.97
N TRP A 220 -3.02 9.26 -14.64
CA TRP A 220 -2.33 10.08 -15.62
C TRP A 220 -1.25 9.28 -16.39
N LEU A 221 -0.58 8.32 -15.73
CA LEU A 221 0.44 7.47 -16.34
C LEU A 221 -0.17 6.37 -17.23
N PHE A 222 -1.24 5.71 -16.78
CA PHE A 222 -1.71 4.46 -17.38
C PHE A 222 -3.00 4.60 -18.17
N ASN A 223 -3.78 5.66 -17.97
CA ASN A 223 -5.11 5.81 -18.57
C ASN A 223 -5.93 4.53 -18.39
N THR A 224 -6.18 4.17 -17.14
CA THR A 224 -6.78 2.90 -16.73
C THR A 224 -8.25 2.78 -17.11
N VAL A 225 -8.68 1.61 -17.54
CA VAL A 225 -10.11 1.31 -17.74
C VAL A 225 -10.85 1.20 -16.41
N ALA A 226 -10.20 0.53 -15.44
CA ALA A 226 -10.77 0.33 -14.12
C ALA A 226 -9.68 0.22 -13.06
N PHE A 227 -9.92 0.82 -11.91
CA PHE A 227 -9.15 0.62 -10.68
C PHE A 227 -9.88 -0.40 -9.79
N VAL A 228 -9.20 -1.48 -9.41
CA VAL A 228 -9.76 -2.53 -8.55
C VAL A 228 -9.24 -2.34 -7.14
N GLY A 229 -10.08 -1.79 -6.27
CA GLY A 229 -9.72 -1.38 -4.92
C GLY A 229 -10.38 -2.16 -3.79
N GLY A 230 -9.73 -2.17 -2.63
CA GLY A 230 -10.32 -2.62 -1.38
C GLY A 230 -11.35 -1.61 -0.84
N PRO A 231 -12.14 -1.97 0.20
CA PRO A 231 -13.20 -1.09 0.70
C PRO A 231 -12.74 0.27 1.18
N SER A 232 -11.56 0.35 1.79
CA SER A 232 -10.97 1.62 2.24
C SER A 232 -10.53 2.47 1.04
N GLU A 233 -9.95 1.82 0.02
CA GLU A 233 -9.52 2.47 -1.21
C GLU A 233 -10.71 3.08 -1.95
N ILE A 234 -11.79 2.32 -2.15
CA ILE A 234 -13.02 2.81 -2.79
C ILE A 234 -13.57 4.03 -2.05
N LYS A 235 -13.55 4.01 -0.72
CA LYS A 235 -14.05 5.12 0.10
C LYS A 235 -13.22 6.39 -0.10
N TYR A 236 -11.90 6.30 -0.04
CA TYR A 236 -11.08 7.51 -0.18
C TYR A 236 -11.02 8.01 -1.63
N TRP A 237 -11.16 7.14 -2.63
CA TRP A 237 -11.27 7.59 -4.03
C TRP A 237 -12.47 8.51 -4.25
N ALA A 238 -13.56 8.31 -3.52
CA ALA A 238 -14.74 9.19 -3.57
C ALA A 238 -14.43 10.64 -3.14
N GLU A 239 -13.36 10.86 -2.36
CA GLU A 239 -12.91 12.18 -1.91
C GLU A 239 -12.05 12.91 -2.95
N LEU A 240 -11.69 12.28 -4.07
CA LEU A 240 -10.72 12.78 -5.05
C LEU A 240 -11.33 13.33 -6.35
N LYS A 241 -12.65 13.29 -6.50
CA LYS A 241 -13.31 13.64 -7.76
C LYS A 241 -12.86 15.00 -8.33
N ASP A 242 -12.93 16.07 -7.53
CA ASP A 242 -12.59 17.41 -7.98
C ASP A 242 -11.08 17.58 -8.22
N VAL A 243 -10.24 16.75 -7.57
CA VAL A 243 -8.80 16.72 -7.84
C VAL A 243 -8.56 16.22 -9.27
N PHE A 244 -9.24 15.15 -9.69
CA PHE A 244 -9.14 14.63 -11.05
C PHE A 244 -9.62 15.67 -12.09
N GLU A 245 -10.77 16.29 -11.85
CA GLU A 245 -11.31 17.35 -12.70
C GLU A 245 -10.36 18.55 -12.83
N LEU A 246 -9.72 19.00 -11.73
CA LEU A 246 -8.75 20.10 -11.73
C LEU A 246 -7.54 19.85 -12.64
N PHE A 247 -7.15 18.58 -12.78
CA PHE A 247 -5.98 18.19 -13.57
C PHE A 247 -6.32 17.73 -14.98
N ASP A 248 -7.59 17.74 -15.37
CA ASP A 248 -8.11 17.26 -16.67
C ASP A 248 -7.78 15.77 -16.89
N VAL A 249 -7.88 14.97 -15.81
CA VAL A 249 -7.70 13.52 -15.84
C VAL A 249 -9.07 12.89 -15.58
N GLU A 250 -9.47 11.95 -16.41
CA GLU A 250 -10.73 11.22 -16.24
C GLU A 250 -10.56 10.16 -15.13
N MET A 251 -11.46 10.18 -14.16
CA MET A 251 -11.44 9.18 -13.09
C MET A 251 -11.88 7.82 -13.64
N PRO A 252 -11.11 6.73 -13.45
CA PRO A 252 -11.46 5.42 -13.97
C PRO A 252 -12.68 4.84 -13.25
N ILE A 253 -13.21 3.75 -13.78
CA ILE A 253 -14.23 2.98 -13.07
C ILE A 253 -13.61 2.38 -11.80
N VAL A 254 -14.11 2.76 -10.64
CA VAL A 254 -13.65 2.21 -9.36
C VAL A 254 -14.46 0.96 -9.03
N MET A 255 -13.81 -0.21 -9.08
CA MET A 255 -14.43 -1.50 -8.86
C MET A 255 -14.02 -2.12 -7.53
N PRO A 256 -14.94 -2.77 -6.80
CA PRO A 256 -14.58 -3.49 -5.59
C PRO A 256 -13.76 -4.75 -5.91
N ARG A 257 -12.66 -4.92 -5.20
CA ARG A 257 -11.87 -6.15 -5.20
C ARG A 257 -12.71 -7.29 -4.61
N LEU A 258 -12.64 -8.47 -5.21
CA LEU A 258 -13.26 -9.67 -4.68
C LEU A 258 -12.80 -9.93 -3.25
N ARG A 259 -13.75 -10.26 -2.38
CA ARG A 259 -13.51 -10.69 -1.00
C ARG A 259 -13.77 -12.19 -0.91
N ILE A 260 -12.75 -12.91 -0.46
CA ILE A 260 -12.82 -14.38 -0.32
C ILE A 260 -12.48 -14.72 1.13
N THR A 261 -13.34 -15.50 1.76
CA THR A 261 -13.07 -16.10 3.06
C THR A 261 -12.83 -17.59 2.84
N TYR A 262 -11.62 -18.04 3.14
CA TYR A 262 -11.30 -19.47 3.10
C TYR A 262 -11.65 -20.14 4.42
N LEU A 263 -12.47 -21.18 4.35
CA LEU A 263 -12.78 -22.04 5.46
C LEU A 263 -12.04 -23.35 5.32
N ASN A 264 -11.23 -23.70 6.30
CA ASN A 264 -10.66 -25.04 6.36
C ASN A 264 -11.66 -26.05 6.94
N ASP A 265 -11.48 -27.33 6.64
CA ASP A 265 -12.36 -28.42 7.08
C ASP A 265 -12.59 -28.46 8.60
N ARG A 266 -11.61 -28.02 9.40
CA ARG A 266 -11.73 -27.98 10.86
C ARG A 266 -12.72 -26.93 11.31
N ILE A 267 -12.65 -25.73 10.72
CA ILE A 267 -13.59 -24.64 11.03
C ILE A 267 -15.00 -25.02 10.60
N GLU A 268 -15.17 -25.59 9.39
CA GLU A 268 -16.45 -26.06 8.89
C GLU A 268 -17.09 -27.11 9.82
N LYS A 269 -16.29 -28.10 10.26
CA LYS A 269 -16.74 -29.10 11.22
C LYS A 269 -17.12 -28.51 12.57
N LEU A 270 -16.39 -27.48 13.06
CA LEU A 270 -16.71 -26.80 14.31
C LEU A 270 -18.02 -26.02 14.19
N LEU A 271 -18.21 -25.26 13.13
CA LEU A 271 -19.45 -24.53 12.87
C LEU A 271 -20.65 -25.48 12.85
N SER A 272 -20.52 -26.60 12.12
CA SER A 272 -21.55 -27.64 12.04
C SER A 272 -21.81 -28.29 13.41
N LYS A 273 -20.75 -28.66 14.15
CA LYS A 273 -20.87 -29.30 15.49
C LYS A 273 -21.62 -28.43 16.49
N TYR A 274 -21.40 -27.13 16.45
CA TYR A 274 -22.01 -26.17 17.39
C TYR A 274 -23.25 -25.48 16.81
N ASN A 275 -23.68 -25.89 15.61
CA ASN A 275 -24.81 -25.32 14.89
C ASN A 275 -24.76 -23.79 14.80
N ILE A 276 -23.58 -23.27 14.42
CA ILE A 276 -23.33 -21.82 14.28
C ILE A 276 -23.41 -21.47 12.79
N PRO A 277 -24.33 -20.62 12.34
CA PRO A 277 -24.40 -20.17 10.95
C PRO A 277 -23.15 -19.37 10.56
N LEU A 278 -22.57 -19.69 9.39
CA LEU A 278 -21.37 -19.01 8.90
C LEU A 278 -21.60 -17.50 8.74
N GLU A 279 -22.73 -17.10 8.16
CA GLU A 279 -23.10 -15.70 7.95
C GLU A 279 -23.05 -14.90 9.25
N LYS A 280 -23.51 -15.53 10.33
CA LYS A 280 -23.50 -14.90 11.67
C LYS A 280 -22.06 -14.67 12.15
N VAL A 281 -21.18 -15.65 11.95
CA VAL A 281 -19.75 -15.52 12.32
C VAL A 281 -19.06 -14.41 11.50
N LEU A 282 -19.39 -14.29 10.22
CA LEU A 282 -18.81 -13.27 9.35
C LEU A 282 -19.28 -11.85 9.67
N VAL A 283 -20.50 -11.70 10.20
CA VAL A 283 -21.10 -10.39 10.53
C VAL A 283 -20.83 -10.00 11.99
N ASP A 284 -21.12 -10.90 12.93
CA ASP A 284 -21.15 -10.61 14.37
C ASP A 284 -19.92 -11.12 15.12
N GLY A 285 -19.09 -11.94 14.46
CA GLY A 285 -18.02 -12.69 15.12
C GLY A 285 -18.55 -13.86 15.96
N VAL A 286 -17.69 -14.42 16.81
CA VAL A 286 -17.99 -15.63 17.62
C VAL A 286 -18.23 -15.36 19.10
N GLU A 287 -17.99 -14.15 19.59
CA GLU A 287 -18.02 -13.84 21.02
C GLU A 287 -19.41 -14.03 21.64
N GLY A 288 -20.47 -13.70 20.92
CA GLY A 288 -21.84 -13.91 21.34
C GLY A 288 -22.18 -15.41 21.49
N GLU A 289 -21.68 -16.24 20.59
CA GLU A 289 -21.88 -17.69 20.67
C GLU A 289 -21.03 -18.31 21.78
N ARG A 290 -19.77 -17.91 21.91
CA ARG A 290 -18.87 -18.32 22.98
C ARG A 290 -19.49 -18.11 24.36
N SER A 291 -20.12 -16.96 24.58
CA SER A 291 -20.77 -16.62 25.87
C SER A 291 -21.92 -17.54 26.23
N LYS A 292 -22.56 -18.22 25.25
CA LYS A 292 -23.63 -19.20 25.51
C LYS A 292 -23.10 -20.54 26.05
N PHE A 293 -21.84 -20.88 25.75
CA PHE A 293 -21.22 -22.14 26.17
C PHE A 293 -20.42 -22.04 27.47
N ILE A 294 -20.13 -20.83 27.94
CA ILE A 294 -19.40 -20.57 29.20
C ILE A 294 -20.35 -20.45 30.39
N ARG A 295 -21.66 -20.45 30.14
CA ARG A 295 -22.71 -20.53 31.19
C ARG A 295 -23.07 -21.97 31.42
#